data_12e4a43364a90fb604f9869b9adfb293
#
_entry.id   12e4a43364a90fb604f9869b9adfb293
#
_cell.length_a   1.000
_cell.length_b   1.000
_cell.length_c   1.000
_cell.angle_alpha   90.00
_cell.angle_beta   90.00
_cell.angle_gamma   90.00
#
_symmetry.space_group_name_H-M   'P 1'
#
loop_
_entity.id
_entity.type
_entity.pdbx_description
1 polymer ?
#
loop_
_entity_poly.entity_id
_entity_poly.type
_entity_poly.pdbx_seq_one_letter_code
_entity_poly.pdbx_strand_id
1 'polypeptide(L)'
;TDSNILSTPSILAMDNEPARLFIGQEIPITTGESLGTNNSNPFRTTSRQEVGIELEITPQINEGASVILNIKQGVSGIAGVAQSGIDIITNKREIETTVLVDNNQIIVLGGLIDEDSQEVISKVPLLGSIPVLGRLFQSSSTSTNTKNLMVFLKPTILTDSDVANQISLEKYNYFKAEQETKNKKSIIDPVSYTHLR
;
A
#
# COMPACT_ATOMS: atom_id res chain seq x y z
N THR A 1 -8.44 2.66 15.46
CA THR A 1 -7.85 1.42 14.90
C THR A 1 -6.50 1.79 14.34
N ASP A 2 -5.45 1.30 14.98
CA ASP A 2 -4.08 1.50 14.52
C ASP A 2 -3.76 0.43 13.48
N SER A 3 -3.32 0.82 12.28
CA SER A 3 -2.98 -0.08 11.20
C SER A 3 -1.58 0.26 10.69
N ASN A 4 -0.65 -0.66 10.84
CA ASN A 4 0.70 -0.53 10.32
C ASN A 4 0.91 -1.54 9.18
N ILE A 5 1.21 -1.03 7.98
CA ILE A 5 1.46 -1.84 6.79
C ILE A 5 2.91 -1.62 6.37
N LEU A 6 3.67 -2.71 6.34
CA LEU A 6 5.04 -2.73 5.83
C LEU A 6 5.09 -3.62 4.59
N SER A 7 5.57 -3.07 3.48
CA SER A 7 5.79 -3.81 2.24
C SER A 7 7.23 -3.63 1.78
N THR A 8 7.92 -4.74 1.54
CA THR A 8 9.34 -4.75 1.17
C THR A 8 9.56 -5.49 -0.15
N PRO A 9 9.20 -4.90 -1.30
CA PRO A 9 9.51 -5.49 -2.60
C PRO A 9 11.02 -5.50 -2.81
N SER A 10 11.55 -6.55 -3.42
CA SER A 10 12.96 -6.65 -3.78
C SER A 10 13.12 -7.29 -5.14
N ILE A 11 14.02 -6.74 -5.95
CA ILE A 11 14.29 -7.17 -7.30
C ILE A 11 15.79 -7.15 -7.55
N LEU A 12 16.28 -8.10 -8.37
CA LEU A 12 17.63 -8.11 -8.90
C LEU A 12 17.60 -7.53 -10.31
N ALA A 13 18.48 -6.58 -10.57
CA ALA A 13 18.64 -5.95 -11.89
C ALA A 13 20.09 -6.01 -12.35
N MET A 14 20.29 -6.06 -13.65
CA MET A 14 21.61 -5.88 -14.27
C MET A 14 21.93 -4.41 -14.44
N ASP A 15 23.21 -4.08 -14.53
CA ASP A 15 23.67 -2.72 -14.78
C ASP A 15 23.14 -2.19 -16.12
N ASN A 16 22.62 -0.97 -16.14
CA ASN A 16 22.01 -0.29 -17.29
C ASN A 16 20.82 -1.02 -17.93
N GLU A 17 20.20 -2.00 -17.24
CA GLU A 17 19.03 -2.72 -17.75
C GLU A 17 17.81 -2.46 -16.88
N PRO A 18 16.63 -2.16 -17.47
CA PRO A 18 15.40 -1.99 -16.72
C PRO A 18 14.91 -3.33 -16.16
N ALA A 19 14.54 -3.34 -14.90
CA ALA A 19 13.93 -4.49 -14.25
C ALA A 19 12.58 -4.08 -13.66
N ARG A 20 11.54 -4.91 -13.84
CA ARG A 20 10.19 -4.68 -13.36
C ARG A 20 9.71 -5.86 -12.52
N LEU A 21 9.13 -5.54 -11.37
CA LEU A 21 8.44 -6.48 -10.48
C LEU A 21 7.00 -5.98 -10.28
N PHE A 22 6.03 -6.85 -10.51
CA PHE A 22 4.63 -6.60 -10.16
C PHE A 22 4.13 -7.74 -9.27
N ILE A 23 3.54 -7.37 -8.14
CA ILE A 23 2.92 -8.31 -7.18
C ILE A 23 1.53 -7.77 -6.86
N GLY A 24 0.50 -8.44 -7.34
CA GLY A 24 -0.86 -7.95 -7.16
C GLY A 24 -1.90 -8.87 -7.77
N GLN A 25 -3.04 -8.28 -8.07
CA GLN A 25 -4.19 -8.93 -8.70
C GLN A 25 -4.77 -8.03 -9.79
N GLU A 26 -5.39 -8.63 -10.78
CA GLU A 26 -6.18 -7.93 -11.78
C GLU A 26 -7.64 -7.85 -11.33
N ILE A 27 -8.21 -6.67 -11.37
CA ILE A 27 -9.63 -6.44 -11.08
C ILE A 27 -10.38 -6.06 -12.35
N PRO A 28 -11.60 -6.59 -12.58
CA PRO A 28 -12.44 -6.14 -13.68
C PRO A 28 -13.07 -4.78 -13.34
N ILE A 29 -12.93 -3.82 -14.25
CA ILE A 29 -13.61 -2.52 -14.17
C ILE A 29 -14.56 -2.40 -15.38
N THR A 30 -15.75 -1.87 -15.13
CA THR A 30 -16.72 -1.60 -16.22
C THR A 30 -16.35 -0.30 -16.91
N THR A 31 -16.04 -0.36 -18.20
CA THR A 31 -15.62 0.80 -19.01
C THR A 31 -16.74 1.37 -19.87
N GLY A 32 -17.82 0.66 -20.01
CA GLY A 32 -18.98 1.14 -20.77
C GLY A 32 -20.21 0.25 -20.57
N GLU A 33 -21.38 0.88 -20.57
CA GLU A 33 -22.66 0.22 -20.59
C GLU A 33 -23.51 0.84 -21.73
N SER A 34 -23.98 0.02 -22.63
CA SER A 34 -24.90 0.46 -23.68
C SER A 34 -26.25 -0.17 -23.43
N LEU A 35 -27.23 0.67 -23.11
CA LEU A 35 -28.65 0.28 -23.06
C LEU A 35 -29.21 0.35 -24.46
N GLY A 36 -29.43 -0.81 -25.09
CA GLY A 36 -30.10 -0.87 -26.37
C GLY A 36 -31.54 -0.30 -26.30
N THR A 37 -31.98 0.38 -27.33
CA THR A 37 -33.26 1.09 -27.42
C THR A 37 -34.51 0.20 -27.20
N ASN A 38 -34.33 -1.12 -27.11
CA ASN A 38 -35.43 -2.11 -26.97
C ASN A 38 -35.22 -3.10 -25.83
N ASN A 39 -34.55 -2.71 -24.72
CA ASN A 39 -34.47 -3.45 -23.45
C ASN A 39 -34.12 -4.94 -23.52
N SER A 40 -33.52 -5.41 -24.60
CA SER A 40 -33.32 -6.84 -24.77
C SER A 40 -31.87 -7.35 -24.69
N ASN A 41 -30.89 -6.52 -24.43
CA ASN A 41 -29.55 -7.02 -24.02
C ASN A 41 -28.61 -5.86 -23.66
N PRO A 42 -28.44 -5.52 -22.36
CA PRO A 42 -27.44 -4.53 -21.97
C PRO A 42 -26.04 -5.11 -22.31
N PHE A 43 -25.32 -4.44 -23.18
CA PHE A 43 -23.93 -4.78 -23.47
C PHE A 43 -23.01 -4.04 -22.50
N ARG A 44 -22.26 -4.80 -21.70
CA ARG A 44 -21.29 -4.25 -20.73
C ARG A 44 -19.88 -4.58 -21.18
N THR A 45 -19.05 -3.55 -21.32
CA THR A 45 -17.63 -3.71 -21.63
C THR A 45 -16.84 -3.66 -20.32
N THR A 46 -16.00 -4.67 -20.09
CA THR A 46 -15.11 -4.74 -18.93
C THR A 46 -13.67 -4.66 -19.40
N SER A 47 -12.88 -3.86 -18.71
CA SER A 47 -11.41 -3.83 -18.78
C SER A 47 -10.82 -4.39 -17.50
N ARG A 48 -9.59 -4.90 -17.56
CA ARG A 48 -8.85 -5.36 -16.38
C ARG A 48 -7.84 -4.31 -15.99
N GLN A 49 -7.79 -4.03 -14.70
CA GLN A 49 -6.82 -3.11 -14.10
C GLN A 49 -5.96 -3.86 -13.09
N GLU A 50 -4.65 -3.69 -13.17
CA GLU A 50 -3.69 -4.21 -12.22
C GLU A 50 -3.74 -3.40 -10.92
N VAL A 51 -3.85 -4.10 -9.78
CA VAL A 51 -3.86 -3.53 -8.44
C VAL A 51 -2.88 -4.30 -7.56
N GLY A 52 -1.91 -3.61 -6.99
CA GLY A 52 -0.86 -4.23 -6.21
C GLY A 52 0.36 -3.33 -6.03
N ILE A 53 1.51 -3.95 -5.86
CA ILE A 53 2.81 -3.29 -5.72
C ILE A 53 3.57 -3.46 -7.02
N GLU A 54 3.99 -2.35 -7.59
CA GLU A 54 4.83 -2.27 -8.79
C GLU A 54 6.16 -1.60 -8.42
N LEU A 55 7.25 -2.17 -8.87
CA LEU A 55 8.59 -1.63 -8.74
C LEU A 55 9.31 -1.78 -10.08
N GLU A 56 9.69 -0.67 -10.66
CA GLU A 56 10.54 -0.62 -11.85
C GLU A 56 11.81 0.15 -11.51
N ILE A 57 12.97 -0.42 -11.84
CA ILE A 57 14.26 0.19 -11.56
C ILE A 57 15.19 0.03 -12.76
N THR A 58 15.98 1.07 -13.00
CA THR A 58 17.11 1.01 -13.93
C THR A 58 18.36 1.48 -13.19
N PRO A 59 19.26 0.56 -12.79
CA PRO A 59 20.48 0.93 -12.10
C PRO A 59 21.56 1.33 -13.11
N GLN A 60 22.44 2.25 -12.70
CA GLN A 60 23.68 2.57 -13.39
C GLN A 60 24.79 2.64 -12.36
N ILE A 61 25.72 1.70 -12.42
CA ILE A 61 26.83 1.59 -11.47
C ILE A 61 27.96 2.50 -11.92
N ASN A 62 28.41 3.38 -11.03
CA ASN A 62 29.55 4.26 -11.26
C ASN A 62 30.84 3.69 -10.68
N GLU A 63 31.99 4.19 -11.17
CA GLU A 63 33.28 3.95 -10.53
C GLU A 63 33.23 4.50 -9.10
N GLY A 64 33.53 3.65 -8.09
CA GLY A 64 33.52 4.03 -6.67
C GLY A 64 32.37 3.46 -5.83
N ALA A 65 31.68 2.43 -6.33
CA ALA A 65 30.61 1.71 -5.63
C ALA A 65 29.34 2.54 -5.32
N SER A 66 29.13 3.65 -6.03
CA SER A 66 27.85 4.37 -6.02
C SER A 66 26.99 3.97 -7.21
N VAL A 67 25.68 4.01 -7.04
CA VAL A 67 24.69 3.65 -8.05
C VAL A 67 23.74 4.81 -8.31
N ILE A 68 23.57 5.18 -9.57
CA ILE A 68 22.45 5.99 -9.99
C ILE A 68 21.27 5.06 -10.24
N LEU A 69 20.16 5.32 -9.57
CA LEU A 69 18.95 4.52 -9.69
C LEU A 69 17.82 5.40 -10.23
N ASN A 70 17.30 5.03 -11.39
CA ASN A 70 16.02 5.52 -11.86
C ASN A 70 14.95 4.56 -11.34
N ILE A 71 14.03 5.08 -10.53
CA ILE A 71 13.07 4.28 -9.77
C ILE A 71 11.67 4.79 -10.06
N LYS A 72 10.79 3.83 -10.36
CA LYS A 72 9.35 4.05 -10.39
C LYS A 72 8.70 3.00 -9.51
N GLN A 73 8.06 3.44 -8.44
CA GLN A 73 7.37 2.58 -7.50
C GLN A 73 5.91 3.00 -7.37
N GLY A 74 5.02 2.03 -7.55
CA GLY A 74 3.59 2.19 -7.39
C GLY A 74 3.05 1.23 -6.34
N VAL A 75 2.12 1.72 -5.52
CA VAL A 75 1.32 0.87 -4.62
C VAL A 75 -0.14 1.24 -4.84
N SER A 76 -0.92 0.28 -5.28
CA SER A 76 -2.35 0.42 -5.45
C SER A 76 -3.10 -0.60 -4.61
N GLY A 77 -4.28 -0.23 -4.14
CA GLY A 77 -5.13 -1.09 -3.34
C GLY A 77 -6.61 -0.78 -3.57
N ILE A 78 -7.46 -1.76 -3.32
CA ILE A 78 -8.91 -1.58 -3.39
C ILE A 78 -9.36 -0.86 -2.11
N ALA A 79 -10.00 0.31 -2.26
CA ALA A 79 -10.53 1.08 -1.15
C ALA A 79 -11.99 0.70 -0.82
N GLY A 80 -12.75 0.23 -1.81
CA GLY A 80 -14.14 -0.15 -1.65
C GLY A 80 -14.88 -0.24 -2.99
N VAL A 81 -16.19 -0.35 -2.88
CA VAL A 81 -17.09 -0.32 -4.02
C VAL A 81 -17.86 1.00 -3.97
N ALA A 82 -18.01 1.68 -5.10
CA ALA A 82 -18.79 2.91 -5.18
C ALA A 82 -20.26 2.66 -4.81
N GLN A 83 -20.95 3.71 -4.37
CA GLN A 83 -22.38 3.63 -3.98
C GLN A 83 -23.30 3.08 -5.10
N SER A 84 -22.89 3.19 -6.35
CA SER A 84 -23.57 2.58 -7.50
C SER A 84 -23.47 1.05 -7.54
N GLY A 85 -22.57 0.45 -6.73
CA GLY A 85 -22.36 -1.00 -6.66
C GLY A 85 -21.64 -1.60 -7.88
N ILE A 86 -21.26 -0.79 -8.85
CA ILE A 86 -20.68 -1.23 -10.13
C ILE A 86 -19.19 -0.87 -10.22
N ASP A 87 -18.80 0.28 -9.68
CA ASP A 87 -17.44 0.80 -9.77
C ASP A 87 -16.61 0.48 -8.53
N ILE A 88 -15.35 0.13 -8.74
CA ILE A 88 -14.38 -0.16 -7.69
C ILE A 88 -13.52 1.09 -7.48
N ILE A 89 -13.44 1.54 -6.22
CA ILE A 89 -12.56 2.65 -5.83
C ILE A 89 -11.20 2.07 -5.48
N THR A 90 -10.16 2.57 -6.17
CA THR A 90 -8.77 2.19 -5.91
C THR A 90 -7.98 3.36 -5.35
N ASN A 91 -7.16 3.11 -4.34
CA ASN A 91 -6.15 4.03 -3.86
C ASN A 91 -4.84 3.75 -4.60
N LYS A 92 -4.18 4.79 -5.11
CA LYS A 92 -2.87 4.68 -5.76
C LYS A 92 -1.88 5.64 -5.09
N ARG A 93 -0.68 5.16 -4.86
CA ARG A 93 0.49 5.93 -4.42
C ARG A 93 1.62 5.62 -5.38
N GLU A 94 2.25 6.64 -5.94
CA GLU A 94 3.30 6.48 -6.94
C GLU A 94 4.43 7.46 -6.62
N ILE A 95 5.66 6.97 -6.77
CA ILE A 95 6.88 7.75 -6.66
C ILE A 95 7.73 7.45 -7.89
N GLU A 96 8.20 8.50 -8.55
CA GLU A 96 9.12 8.40 -9.68
C GLU A 96 10.27 9.39 -9.45
N THR A 97 11.49 8.88 -9.36
CA THR A 97 12.65 9.70 -9.03
C THR A 97 13.95 9.06 -9.50
N THR A 98 14.97 9.89 -9.68
CA THR A 98 16.34 9.44 -9.93
C THR A 98 17.23 9.87 -8.77
N VAL A 99 17.94 8.92 -8.18
CA VAL A 99 18.78 9.16 -7.00
C VAL A 99 20.16 8.54 -7.18
N LEU A 100 21.16 9.17 -6.56
CA LEU A 100 22.51 8.61 -6.42
C LEU A 100 22.65 8.09 -4.98
N VAL A 101 23.05 6.84 -4.85
CA VAL A 101 23.16 6.15 -3.55
C VAL A 101 24.42 5.32 -3.49
N ASP A 102 25.07 5.30 -2.33
CA ASP A 102 26.20 4.40 -2.10
C ASP A 102 25.73 2.97 -1.83
N ASN A 103 26.60 2.02 -2.15
CA ASN A 103 26.36 0.60 -1.92
C ASN A 103 26.00 0.30 -0.45
N ASN A 104 24.95 -0.46 -0.22
CA ASN A 104 24.42 -0.83 1.10
C ASN A 104 23.88 0.34 1.98
N GLN A 105 23.80 1.56 1.47
CA GLN A 105 23.23 2.69 2.20
C GLN A 105 21.72 2.71 2.08
N ILE A 106 21.03 3.05 3.18
CA ILE A 106 19.58 3.24 3.19
C ILE A 106 19.30 4.73 2.99
N ILE A 107 18.49 5.05 2.00
CA ILE A 107 18.00 6.41 1.77
C ILE A 107 16.49 6.49 1.85
N VAL A 108 15.98 7.67 2.16
CA VAL A 108 14.56 8.01 2.07
C VAL A 108 14.29 8.60 0.69
N LEU A 109 13.43 7.96 -0.10
CA LEU A 109 13.00 8.48 -1.41
C LEU A 109 11.96 9.58 -1.28
N GLY A 110 11.10 9.46 -0.27
CA GLY A 110 10.05 10.42 -0.01
C GLY A 110 9.12 9.94 1.09
N GLY A 111 8.15 10.79 1.43
CA GLY A 111 7.17 10.47 2.44
C GLY A 111 6.01 11.46 2.42
N LEU A 112 4.93 11.09 3.10
CA LEU A 112 3.74 11.89 3.32
C LEU A 112 3.36 11.77 4.79
N ILE A 113 3.11 12.90 5.42
CA ILE A 113 2.44 12.99 6.71
C ILE A 113 1.17 13.77 6.45
N ASP A 114 0.02 13.14 6.62
CA ASP A 114 -1.29 13.71 6.41
C ASP A 114 -2.08 13.57 7.71
N GLU A 115 -2.59 14.68 8.20
CA GLU A 115 -3.40 14.75 9.42
C GLU A 115 -4.72 15.42 9.11
N ASP A 116 -5.80 14.65 9.19
CA ASP A 116 -7.18 15.13 9.03
C ASP A 116 -7.88 15.13 10.38
N SER A 117 -8.29 16.30 10.81
CA SER A 117 -8.99 16.49 12.07
C SER A 117 -10.40 17.00 11.81
N GLN A 118 -11.37 16.19 12.16
CA GLN A 118 -12.80 16.51 12.01
C GLN A 118 -13.42 16.70 13.39
N GLU A 119 -13.97 17.89 13.62
CA GLU A 119 -14.74 18.18 14.81
C GLU A 119 -16.24 18.20 14.48
N VAL A 120 -17.00 17.37 15.15
CA VAL A 120 -18.45 17.31 15.06
C VAL A 120 -19.05 17.82 16.36
N ILE A 121 -19.75 18.97 16.31
CA ILE A 121 -20.44 19.56 17.44
C ILE A 121 -21.93 19.29 17.29
N SER A 122 -22.47 18.46 18.16
CA SER A 122 -23.93 18.22 18.28
C SER A 122 -24.51 19.09 19.40
N LYS A 123 -25.48 19.94 19.06
CA LYS A 123 -26.15 20.83 20.00
C LYS A 123 -27.63 20.49 20.12
N VAL A 124 -28.17 20.53 21.33
CA VAL A 124 -29.63 20.47 21.51
C VAL A 124 -30.22 21.83 21.05
N PRO A 125 -31.19 21.83 20.11
CA PRO A 125 -31.83 23.08 19.67
C PRO A 125 -32.37 23.87 20.86
N LEU A 126 -32.22 25.20 20.83
CA LEU A 126 -32.63 26.17 21.89
C LEU A 126 -31.74 26.13 23.14
N LEU A 127 -31.45 24.96 23.74
CA LEU A 127 -30.68 24.85 25.00
C LEU A 127 -29.19 25.01 24.78
N GLY A 128 -28.67 24.53 23.65
CA GLY A 128 -27.25 24.65 23.29
C GLY A 128 -26.80 26.07 22.92
N SER A 129 -27.75 27.04 22.79
CA SER A 129 -27.44 28.43 22.43
C SER A 129 -27.43 29.37 23.64
N ILE A 130 -27.67 28.88 24.85
CA ILE A 130 -27.68 29.69 26.06
C ILE A 130 -26.25 30.00 26.49
N PRO A 131 -25.84 31.28 26.65
CA PRO A 131 -24.52 31.62 27.14
C PRO A 131 -24.32 31.05 28.54
N VAL A 132 -23.14 30.46 28.78
CA VAL A 132 -22.68 29.78 30.01
C VAL A 132 -23.25 28.37 30.19
N LEU A 133 -24.57 28.15 30.06
CA LEU A 133 -25.23 26.84 30.26
C LEU A 133 -25.20 25.94 28.99
N GLY A 134 -25.05 26.53 27.82
CA GLY A 134 -25.12 25.82 26.54
C GLY A 134 -24.08 24.72 26.40
N ARG A 135 -22.91 24.83 27.09
CA ARG A 135 -21.87 23.79 27.10
C ARG A 135 -22.33 22.46 27.70
N LEU A 136 -23.28 22.48 28.63
CA LEU A 136 -23.88 21.27 29.23
C LEU A 136 -24.81 20.53 28.27
N PHE A 137 -25.25 21.20 27.20
CA PHE A 137 -26.16 20.67 26.18
C PHE A 137 -25.50 20.55 24.79
N GLN A 138 -24.16 20.51 24.77
CA GLN A 138 -23.36 20.29 23.59
C GLN A 138 -22.50 19.05 23.80
N SER A 139 -22.38 18.24 22.75
CA SER A 139 -21.40 17.16 22.65
C SER A 139 -20.43 17.50 21.53
N SER A 140 -19.15 17.60 21.84
CA SER A 140 -18.08 17.75 20.86
C SER A 140 -17.34 16.42 20.71
N SER A 141 -17.24 15.93 19.51
CA SER A 141 -16.45 14.75 19.15
C SER A 141 -15.39 15.17 18.14
N THR A 142 -14.13 15.03 18.52
CA THR A 142 -12.99 15.27 17.61
C THR A 142 -12.44 13.92 17.17
N SER A 143 -12.42 13.70 15.87
CA SER A 143 -11.77 12.55 15.25
C SER A 143 -10.56 13.04 14.48
N THR A 144 -9.37 12.59 14.88
CA THR A 144 -8.12 12.86 14.18
C THR A 144 -7.63 11.59 13.49
N ASN A 145 -7.42 11.68 12.20
CA ASN A 145 -6.89 10.59 11.38
C ASN A 145 -5.54 11.01 10.82
N THR A 146 -4.48 10.34 11.26
CA THR A 146 -3.11 10.60 10.82
C THR A 146 -2.64 9.48 9.90
N LYS A 147 -2.15 9.83 8.71
CA LYS A 147 -1.55 8.90 7.76
C LYS A 147 -0.09 9.26 7.57
N ASN A 148 0.78 8.29 7.83
CA ASN A 148 2.21 8.40 7.58
C ASN A 148 2.60 7.42 6.48
N LEU A 149 3.27 7.91 5.45
CA LEU A 149 3.88 7.10 4.41
C LEU A 149 5.35 7.48 4.32
N MET A 150 6.22 6.49 4.39
CA MET A 150 7.66 6.66 4.16
C MET A 150 8.15 5.59 3.20
N VAL A 151 8.94 6.00 2.22
CA VAL A 151 9.53 5.10 1.23
C VAL A 151 11.05 5.12 1.39
N PHE A 152 11.59 3.93 1.68
CA PHE A 152 13.02 3.71 1.86
C PHE A 152 13.56 2.84 0.73
N LEU A 153 14.80 3.06 0.37
CA LEU A 153 15.52 2.25 -0.59
C LEU A 153 16.88 1.85 -0.03
N LYS A 154 17.28 0.60 -0.29
CA LYS A 154 18.61 0.09 -0.01
C LYS A 154 19.12 -0.68 -1.23
N PRO A 155 20.03 -0.11 -2.04
CA PRO A 155 20.70 -0.85 -3.09
C PRO A 155 21.85 -1.71 -2.53
N THR A 156 22.09 -2.84 -3.15
CA THR A 156 23.25 -3.70 -2.86
C THR A 156 23.87 -4.14 -4.18
N ILE A 157 25.13 -3.76 -4.42
CA ILE A 157 25.88 -4.16 -5.60
C ILE A 157 26.46 -5.54 -5.34
N LEU A 158 26.21 -6.46 -6.26
CA LEU A 158 26.74 -7.83 -6.23
C LEU A 158 27.90 -7.92 -7.21
N THR A 159 29.12 -7.92 -6.71
CA THR A 159 30.34 -8.00 -7.53
C THR A 159 30.85 -9.42 -7.74
N ASP A 160 30.41 -10.36 -6.89
CA ASP A 160 30.85 -11.75 -6.92
C ASP A 160 29.65 -12.70 -6.85
N SER A 161 29.72 -13.82 -7.56
CA SER A 161 28.69 -14.86 -7.57
C SER A 161 28.48 -15.50 -6.20
N ASP A 162 29.55 -15.60 -5.38
CA ASP A 162 29.47 -16.17 -4.04
C ASP A 162 28.67 -15.26 -3.09
N VAL A 163 28.84 -13.94 -3.20
CA VAL A 163 28.03 -12.94 -2.45
C VAL A 163 26.58 -12.99 -2.88
N ALA A 164 26.30 -13.12 -4.18
CA ALA A 164 24.94 -13.26 -4.70
C ALA A 164 24.24 -14.51 -4.13
N ASN A 165 24.95 -15.63 -4.06
CA ASN A 165 24.44 -16.87 -3.48
C ASN A 165 24.18 -16.75 -1.98
N GLN A 166 25.07 -16.10 -1.22
CA GLN A 166 24.89 -15.88 0.22
C GLN A 166 23.65 -15.03 0.51
N ILE A 167 23.47 -13.91 -0.19
CA ILE A 167 22.29 -13.03 -0.02
C ILE A 167 21.00 -13.77 -0.39
N SER A 168 21.04 -14.57 -1.45
CA SER A 168 19.88 -15.36 -1.87
C SER A 168 19.50 -16.42 -0.81
N LEU A 169 20.47 -17.10 -0.24
CA LEU A 169 20.29 -18.07 0.83
C LEU A 169 19.79 -17.40 2.12
N GLU A 170 20.32 -16.23 2.48
CA GLU A 170 19.88 -15.48 3.65
C GLU A 170 18.40 -15.07 3.52
N LYS A 171 18.02 -14.51 2.36
CA LYS A 171 16.61 -14.18 2.08
C LYS A 171 15.71 -15.40 2.08
N TYR A 172 16.15 -16.51 1.48
CA TYR A 172 15.38 -17.76 1.49
C TYR A 172 15.16 -18.27 2.92
N ASN A 173 16.20 -18.27 3.75
CA ASN A 173 16.11 -18.69 5.14
C ASN A 173 15.21 -17.76 5.97
N TYR A 174 15.26 -16.45 5.72
CA TYR A 174 14.38 -15.47 6.36
C TYR A 174 12.91 -15.76 6.03
N PHE A 175 12.56 -15.94 4.76
CA PHE A 175 11.19 -16.27 4.35
C PHE A 175 10.72 -17.61 4.93
N LYS A 176 11.60 -18.61 4.98
CA LYS A 176 11.28 -19.91 5.57
C LYS A 176 11.00 -19.80 7.06
N ALA A 177 11.81 -19.07 7.80
CA ALA A 177 11.62 -18.83 9.23
C ALA A 177 10.31 -18.07 9.51
N GLU A 178 9.97 -17.08 8.69
CA GLU A 178 8.72 -16.34 8.82
C GLU A 178 7.49 -17.21 8.53
N GLN A 179 7.55 -18.10 7.54
CA GLN A 179 6.50 -19.07 7.26
C GLN A 179 6.31 -20.06 8.42
N GLU A 180 7.39 -20.56 9.00
CA GLU A 180 7.33 -21.47 10.16
C GLU A 180 6.72 -20.79 11.38
N THR A 181 7.03 -19.51 11.60
CA THR A 181 6.47 -18.71 12.71
C THR A 181 4.98 -18.47 12.52
N LYS A 182 4.53 -18.16 11.29
CA LYS A 182 3.11 -18.01 10.98
C LYS A 182 2.33 -19.31 11.12
N ASN A 183 2.89 -20.44 10.68
CA ASN A 183 2.28 -21.74 10.84
C ASN A 183 2.16 -22.15 12.32
N LYS A 184 3.16 -21.86 13.15
CA LYS A 184 3.07 -22.10 14.60
C LYS A 184 1.99 -21.25 15.27
N LYS A 185 1.83 -19.99 14.87
CA LYS A 185 0.82 -19.08 15.41
C LYS A 185 -0.61 -19.52 15.05
N SER A 186 -0.81 -20.09 13.87
CA SER A 186 -2.08 -20.64 13.40
C SER A 186 -2.50 -21.93 14.15
N ILE A 187 -1.55 -22.70 14.70
CA ILE A 187 -1.82 -23.94 15.43
C ILE A 187 -2.14 -23.66 16.93
N ILE A 188 -1.77 -22.48 17.45
CA ILE A 188 -1.89 -22.13 18.88
C ILE A 188 -3.17 -21.36 19.19
N ASP A 189 -3.93 -20.88 18.21
CA ASP A 189 -5.27 -20.31 18.42
C ASP A 189 -6.34 -21.40 18.41
N PRO A 190 -6.73 -21.98 19.58
CA PRO A 190 -7.89 -22.86 19.65
C PRO A 190 -9.14 -22.00 19.42
N VAL A 191 -9.84 -22.27 18.32
CA VAL A 191 -11.17 -21.72 18.06
C VAL A 191 -12.07 -22.09 19.24
N SER A 192 -12.32 -21.15 20.12
CA SER A 192 -13.28 -21.26 21.20
C SER A 192 -14.69 -21.26 20.59
N TYR A 193 -15.22 -22.44 20.28
CA TYR A 193 -16.64 -22.61 20.02
C TYR A 193 -17.40 -22.46 21.34
N THR A 194 -17.88 -21.26 21.64
CA THR A 194 -18.93 -21.10 22.64
C THR A 194 -20.25 -21.57 22.06
N HIS A 195 -20.66 -22.77 22.43
CA HIS A 195 -22.04 -23.23 22.28
C HIS A 195 -22.92 -22.36 23.20
N LEU A 196 -23.73 -21.49 22.60
CA LEU A 196 -24.91 -20.96 23.28
C LEU A 196 -26.02 -22.00 23.24
N ARG A 197 -26.42 -22.42 24.40
CA ARG A 197 -27.71 -23.08 24.66
C ARG A 197 -28.82 -22.05 24.78
#